data_8d0e2f01b56728c719cc28b7f765b7de
#
_entry.id   8d0e2f01b56728c719cc28b7f765b7de
#
_cell.length_a   1.000
_cell.length_b   1.000
_cell.length_c   1.000
_cell.angle_alpha   90.00
_cell.angle_beta   90.00
_cell.angle_gamma   90.00
#
_symmetry.space_group_name_H-M   'P 1'
#
loop_
_entity.id
_entity.type
_entity.pdbx_description
1 polymer ?
#
loop_
_entity_poly.entity_id
_entity_poly.type
_entity_poly.pdbx_seq_one_letter_code
_entity_poly.pdbx_strand_id
1 'polypeptide(L)'
;MSKFLVRQAFAEAMDLHKQNRFEEAKALYNKILTVDDSEPNALHLISLIFMAEGDFESAKIHIEKAIDKAPEQAIFHSNYGSLLHSMGEHQLAVNAIKKSLKIDKKLFQSHYSLGIIYTDMFNFEKAIASYTTAIEIDNNSSEAHNNLANLFNSMDNHEAEYHYKKTIELVPSEIYPRLNIANYFIKNGKFDESMKHLNELIDMGLESKEVFNSLGVTYKGLEDNKNAKNMFNKSLAIDPEFLLAQKNLDSIE
;
A
#
# COMPACT_ATOMS: atom_id res chain seq x y z
N MET A 1 -10.82 31.81 -19.89
CA MET A 1 -9.57 32.06 -19.11
C MET A 1 -8.39 32.12 -20.07
N SER A 2 -7.36 32.96 -19.81
CA SER A 2 -6.13 32.89 -20.63
C SER A 2 -5.37 31.61 -20.31
N LYS A 3 -4.51 31.13 -21.25
CA LYS A 3 -3.65 29.93 -21.00
C LYS A 3 -2.80 30.06 -19.73
N PHE A 4 -2.41 31.27 -19.36
CA PHE A 4 -1.66 31.55 -18.14
C PHE A 4 -2.52 31.27 -16.89
N LEU A 5 -3.75 31.74 -16.86
CA LEU A 5 -4.69 31.50 -15.74
C LEU A 5 -5.07 30.03 -15.60
N VAL A 6 -5.18 29.29 -16.69
CA VAL A 6 -5.42 27.83 -16.65
C VAL A 6 -4.24 27.12 -15.99
N ARG A 7 -2.99 27.44 -16.34
CA ARG A 7 -1.79 26.86 -15.72
C ARG A 7 -1.70 27.17 -14.22
N GLN A 8 -2.02 28.41 -13.84
CA GLN A 8 -2.02 28.81 -12.43
C GLN A 8 -3.09 28.04 -11.65
N ALA A 9 -4.31 27.96 -12.17
CA ALA A 9 -5.40 27.20 -11.55
C ALA A 9 -5.06 25.70 -11.43
N PHE A 10 -4.35 25.14 -12.43
CA PHE A 10 -3.92 23.74 -12.42
C PHE A 10 -2.87 23.50 -11.31
N ALA A 11 -1.87 24.37 -11.18
CA ALA A 11 -0.85 24.26 -10.14
C ALA A 11 -1.49 24.35 -8.73
N GLU A 12 -2.40 25.30 -8.52
CA GLU A 12 -3.14 25.46 -7.27
C GLU A 12 -3.99 24.22 -6.96
N ALA A 13 -4.70 23.68 -7.96
CA ALA A 13 -5.50 22.48 -7.81
C ALA A 13 -4.64 21.26 -7.42
N MET A 14 -3.46 21.12 -8.01
CA MET A 14 -2.51 20.06 -7.65
C MET A 14 -2.00 20.19 -6.20
N ASP A 15 -1.74 21.42 -5.74
CA ASP A 15 -1.29 21.64 -4.37
C ASP A 15 -2.41 21.35 -3.36
N LEU A 16 -3.65 21.71 -3.67
CA LEU A 16 -4.83 21.35 -2.86
C LEU A 16 -5.04 19.84 -2.84
N HIS A 17 -4.89 19.17 -3.97
CA HIS A 17 -4.98 17.71 -4.06
C HIS A 17 -3.95 17.03 -3.15
N LYS A 18 -2.69 17.49 -3.17
CA LYS A 18 -1.63 16.96 -2.28
C LYS A 18 -1.92 17.21 -0.80
N GLN A 19 -2.67 18.25 -0.47
CA GLN A 19 -3.12 18.56 0.88
C GLN A 19 -4.41 17.79 1.29
N ASN A 20 -4.91 16.88 0.45
CA ASN A 20 -6.18 16.17 0.60
C ASN A 20 -7.42 17.10 0.67
N ARG A 21 -7.30 18.34 0.17
CA ARG A 21 -8.41 19.30 0.05
C ARG A 21 -9.17 19.04 -1.24
N PHE A 22 -9.79 17.85 -1.33
CA PHE A 22 -10.34 17.30 -2.56
C PHE A 22 -11.48 18.12 -3.16
N GLU A 23 -12.38 18.65 -2.33
CA GLU A 23 -13.48 19.48 -2.84
C GLU A 23 -12.99 20.76 -3.53
N GLU A 24 -12.00 21.43 -2.95
CA GLU A 24 -11.42 22.65 -3.52
C GLU A 24 -10.60 22.33 -4.78
N ALA A 25 -9.85 21.23 -4.77
CA ALA A 25 -9.14 20.76 -5.96
C ALA A 25 -10.11 20.42 -7.12
N LYS A 26 -11.20 19.68 -6.83
CA LYS A 26 -12.26 19.36 -7.82
C LYS A 26 -12.88 20.64 -8.39
N ALA A 27 -13.18 21.63 -7.56
CA ALA A 27 -13.75 22.89 -8.03
C ALA A 27 -12.83 23.61 -9.04
N LEU A 28 -11.52 23.61 -8.80
CA LEU A 28 -10.54 24.22 -9.72
C LEU A 28 -10.38 23.38 -11.00
N TYR A 29 -10.28 22.05 -10.92
CA TYR A 29 -10.23 21.20 -12.10
C TYR A 29 -11.50 21.34 -12.94
N ASN A 30 -12.68 21.38 -12.35
CA ASN A 30 -13.93 21.63 -13.05
C ASN A 30 -13.95 23.01 -13.73
N LYS A 31 -13.39 24.04 -13.08
CA LYS A 31 -13.24 25.36 -13.69
C LYS A 31 -12.31 25.33 -14.90
N ILE A 32 -11.26 24.52 -14.88
CA ILE A 32 -10.39 24.28 -16.05
C ILE A 32 -11.21 23.62 -17.16
N LEU A 33 -12.00 22.60 -16.84
CA LEU A 33 -12.84 21.90 -17.80
C LEU A 33 -13.97 22.75 -18.38
N THR A 34 -14.38 23.87 -17.75
CA THR A 34 -15.30 24.84 -18.36
C THR A 34 -14.65 25.64 -19.51
N VAL A 35 -13.31 25.68 -19.55
CA VAL A 35 -12.53 26.37 -20.59
C VAL A 35 -12.09 25.40 -21.69
N ASP A 36 -11.71 24.21 -21.27
CA ASP A 36 -11.33 23.09 -22.13
C ASP A 36 -11.88 21.80 -21.51
N ASP A 37 -13.04 21.36 -21.99
CA ASP A 37 -13.76 20.18 -21.51
C ASP A 37 -13.04 18.86 -21.81
N SER A 38 -11.97 18.94 -22.60
CA SER A 38 -11.14 17.83 -23.02
C SER A 38 -9.74 17.82 -22.40
N GLU A 39 -9.45 18.69 -21.41
CA GLU A 39 -8.13 18.71 -20.76
C GLU A 39 -7.86 17.39 -20.03
N PRO A 40 -6.97 16.52 -20.55
CA PRO A 40 -6.90 15.13 -20.07
C PRO A 40 -6.32 14.99 -18.67
N ASN A 41 -5.41 15.91 -18.27
CA ASN A 41 -4.82 15.82 -16.93
C ASN A 41 -5.82 16.25 -15.85
N ALA A 42 -6.70 17.23 -16.13
CA ALA A 42 -7.75 17.61 -15.18
C ALA A 42 -8.76 16.48 -15.01
N LEU A 43 -9.19 15.83 -16.10
CA LEU A 43 -10.05 14.64 -16.06
C LEU A 43 -9.40 13.50 -15.26
N HIS A 44 -8.13 13.21 -15.52
CA HIS A 44 -7.38 12.19 -14.83
C HIS A 44 -7.29 12.48 -13.30
N LEU A 45 -6.93 13.72 -12.92
CA LEU A 45 -6.77 14.07 -11.51
C LEU A 45 -8.10 14.08 -10.74
N ILE A 46 -9.19 14.48 -11.38
CA ILE A 46 -10.54 14.33 -10.83
C ILE A 46 -10.86 12.84 -10.59
N SER A 47 -10.48 11.96 -11.53
CA SER A 47 -10.71 10.53 -11.35
C SER A 47 -9.97 9.96 -10.13
N LEU A 48 -8.74 10.44 -9.85
CA LEU A 48 -8.00 10.02 -8.66
C LEU A 48 -8.67 10.48 -7.37
N ILE A 49 -9.28 11.67 -7.37
CA ILE A 49 -10.04 12.14 -6.20
C ILE A 49 -11.27 11.24 -5.98
N PHE A 50 -12.04 10.95 -7.02
CA PHE A 50 -13.18 10.04 -6.89
C PHE A 50 -12.78 8.63 -6.43
N MET A 51 -11.61 8.13 -6.89
CA MET A 51 -11.05 6.87 -6.37
C MET A 51 -10.77 6.95 -4.86
N ALA A 52 -10.17 8.05 -4.38
CA ALA A 52 -9.88 8.25 -2.96
C ALA A 52 -11.15 8.39 -2.11
N GLU A 53 -12.22 8.91 -2.68
CA GLU A 53 -13.55 9.03 -2.06
C GLU A 53 -14.37 7.72 -2.12
N GLY A 54 -13.89 6.70 -2.86
CA GLY A 54 -14.60 5.44 -3.07
C GLY A 54 -15.71 5.50 -4.12
N ASP A 55 -15.88 6.62 -4.83
CA ASP A 55 -16.81 6.75 -5.97
C ASP A 55 -16.17 6.23 -7.25
N PHE A 56 -16.09 4.91 -7.36
CA PHE A 56 -15.44 4.23 -8.47
C PHE A 56 -16.14 4.44 -9.81
N GLU A 57 -17.46 4.62 -9.83
CA GLU A 57 -18.20 4.88 -11.06
C GLU A 57 -17.86 6.26 -11.64
N SER A 58 -17.87 7.31 -10.82
CA SER A 58 -17.44 8.64 -11.26
C SER A 58 -15.97 8.67 -11.66
N ALA A 59 -15.11 7.96 -10.93
CA ALA A 59 -13.70 7.79 -11.29
C ALA A 59 -13.55 7.18 -12.69
N LYS A 60 -14.30 6.11 -12.98
CA LYS A 60 -14.27 5.39 -14.27
C LYS A 60 -14.66 6.31 -15.43
N ILE A 61 -15.76 7.04 -15.28
CA ILE A 61 -16.21 7.99 -16.31
C ILE A 61 -15.12 9.02 -16.65
N HIS A 62 -14.43 9.54 -15.63
CA HIS A 62 -13.43 10.59 -15.83
C HIS A 62 -12.12 10.04 -16.40
N ILE A 63 -11.64 8.89 -15.92
CA ILE A 63 -10.39 8.31 -16.45
C ILE A 63 -10.56 7.80 -17.89
N GLU A 64 -11.71 7.24 -18.24
CA GLU A 64 -12.00 6.82 -19.61
C GLU A 64 -12.01 8.02 -20.58
N LYS A 65 -12.60 9.14 -20.16
CA LYS A 65 -12.53 10.40 -20.93
C LYS A 65 -11.09 10.90 -21.08
N ALA A 66 -10.29 10.85 -20.01
CA ALA A 66 -8.88 11.23 -20.06
C ALA A 66 -8.09 10.38 -21.05
N ILE A 67 -8.30 9.05 -21.03
CA ILE A 67 -7.67 8.10 -21.96
C ILE A 67 -8.12 8.37 -23.41
N ASP A 68 -9.41 8.65 -23.64
CA ASP A 68 -9.92 9.01 -24.98
C ASP A 68 -9.20 10.24 -25.55
N LYS A 69 -8.94 11.24 -24.72
CA LYS A 69 -8.27 12.48 -25.14
C LYS A 69 -6.75 12.37 -25.25
N ALA A 70 -6.13 11.49 -24.49
CA ALA A 70 -4.68 11.29 -24.47
C ALA A 70 -4.32 9.81 -24.32
N PRO A 71 -4.58 8.97 -25.33
CA PRO A 71 -4.41 7.51 -25.24
C PRO A 71 -2.96 7.07 -25.05
N GLU A 72 -1.99 7.93 -25.35
CA GLU A 72 -0.54 7.66 -25.20
C GLU A 72 0.01 7.99 -23.79
N GLN A 73 -0.84 8.36 -22.85
CA GLN A 73 -0.43 8.61 -21.48
C GLN A 73 -0.43 7.29 -20.68
N ALA A 74 0.76 6.70 -20.52
CA ALA A 74 0.92 5.42 -19.81
C ALA A 74 0.31 5.44 -18.41
N ILE A 75 0.48 6.55 -17.67
CA ILE A 75 -0.03 6.68 -16.30
C ILE A 75 -1.56 6.61 -16.23
N PHE A 76 -2.28 7.08 -17.25
CA PHE A 76 -3.74 7.00 -17.26
C PHE A 76 -4.21 5.55 -17.33
N HIS A 77 -3.60 4.75 -18.20
CA HIS A 77 -3.88 3.31 -18.29
C HIS A 77 -3.49 2.55 -17.01
N SER A 78 -2.40 2.97 -16.36
CA SER A 78 -1.98 2.40 -15.08
C SER A 78 -3.02 2.67 -13.98
N ASN A 79 -3.46 3.92 -13.83
CA ASN A 79 -4.44 4.29 -12.82
C ASN A 79 -5.83 3.72 -13.13
N TYR A 80 -6.19 3.60 -14.41
CA TYR A 80 -7.40 2.88 -14.83
C TYR A 80 -7.33 1.40 -14.41
N GLY A 81 -6.18 0.77 -14.56
CA GLY A 81 -5.96 -0.59 -14.06
C GLY A 81 -6.12 -0.70 -12.54
N SER A 82 -5.59 0.25 -11.78
CA SER A 82 -5.75 0.29 -10.33
C SER A 82 -7.22 0.49 -9.93
N LEU A 83 -7.96 1.34 -10.65
CA LEU A 83 -9.40 1.53 -10.45
C LEU A 83 -10.19 0.23 -10.70
N LEU A 84 -9.95 -0.43 -11.84
CA LEU A 84 -10.62 -1.70 -12.16
C LEU A 84 -10.31 -2.79 -11.12
N HIS A 85 -9.09 -2.79 -10.58
CA HIS A 85 -8.74 -3.67 -9.48
C HIS A 85 -9.57 -3.38 -8.22
N SER A 86 -9.70 -2.12 -7.82
CA SER A 86 -10.55 -1.71 -6.68
C SER A 86 -12.03 -2.06 -6.89
N MET A 87 -12.48 -2.16 -8.14
CA MET A 87 -13.83 -2.63 -8.52
C MET A 87 -13.94 -4.16 -8.54
N GLY A 88 -12.85 -4.92 -8.29
CA GLY A 88 -12.81 -6.38 -8.38
C GLY A 88 -12.65 -6.93 -9.80
N GLU A 89 -12.50 -6.06 -10.80
CA GLU A 89 -12.39 -6.43 -12.22
C GLU A 89 -10.93 -6.80 -12.59
N HIS A 90 -10.33 -7.76 -11.89
CA HIS A 90 -8.89 -8.05 -11.92
C HIS A 90 -8.35 -8.32 -13.33
N GLN A 91 -9.08 -9.07 -14.17
CA GLN A 91 -8.60 -9.38 -15.53
C GLN A 91 -8.59 -8.14 -16.42
N LEU A 92 -9.57 -7.25 -16.29
CA LEU A 92 -9.60 -5.98 -17.02
C LEU A 92 -8.50 -5.04 -16.51
N ALA A 93 -8.24 -5.03 -15.21
CA ALA A 93 -7.13 -4.31 -14.59
C ALA A 93 -5.77 -4.71 -15.20
N VAL A 94 -5.49 -6.01 -15.27
CA VAL A 94 -4.28 -6.53 -15.92
C VAL A 94 -4.18 -6.07 -17.37
N ASN A 95 -5.28 -6.08 -18.12
CA ASN A 95 -5.28 -5.65 -19.52
C ASN A 95 -4.99 -4.15 -19.66
N ALA A 96 -5.56 -3.32 -18.79
CA ALA A 96 -5.31 -1.87 -18.75
C ALA A 96 -3.84 -1.57 -18.45
N ILE A 97 -3.27 -2.23 -17.42
CA ILE A 97 -1.86 -2.03 -17.06
C ILE A 97 -0.93 -2.54 -18.17
N LYS A 98 -1.25 -3.64 -18.84
CA LYS A 98 -0.47 -4.07 -20.02
C LYS A 98 -0.48 -3.05 -21.16
N LYS A 99 -1.57 -2.27 -21.34
CA LYS A 99 -1.57 -1.14 -22.29
C LYS A 99 -0.61 -0.04 -21.83
N SER A 100 -0.63 0.29 -20.53
CA SER A 100 0.33 1.23 -19.94
C SER A 100 1.78 0.80 -20.23
N LEU A 101 2.13 -0.46 -19.98
CA LEU A 101 3.48 -0.99 -20.19
C LEU A 101 3.89 -1.14 -21.68
N LYS A 102 2.94 -1.14 -22.60
CA LYS A 102 3.27 -1.02 -24.04
C LYS A 102 3.74 0.38 -24.40
N ILE A 103 3.22 1.40 -23.71
CA ILE A 103 3.58 2.81 -23.90
C ILE A 103 4.88 3.12 -23.16
N ASP A 104 4.94 2.80 -21.86
CA ASP A 104 6.13 2.96 -21.03
C ASP A 104 6.47 1.66 -20.29
N LYS A 105 7.48 0.95 -20.78
CA LYS A 105 7.95 -0.33 -20.21
C LYS A 105 8.59 -0.20 -18.84
N LYS A 106 9.00 1.02 -18.44
CA LYS A 106 9.68 1.30 -17.18
C LYS A 106 8.82 2.09 -16.19
N LEU A 107 7.51 2.16 -16.41
CA LEU A 107 6.63 2.81 -15.45
C LEU A 107 6.52 1.94 -14.18
N PHE A 108 7.20 2.38 -13.12
CA PHE A 108 7.21 1.72 -11.80
C PHE A 108 5.80 1.36 -11.34
N GLN A 109 4.88 2.35 -11.36
CA GLN A 109 3.51 2.18 -10.89
C GLN A 109 2.78 1.00 -11.56
N SER A 110 3.01 0.77 -12.84
CA SER A 110 2.39 -0.34 -13.58
C SER A 110 2.90 -1.70 -13.13
N HIS A 111 4.21 -1.86 -12.91
CA HIS A 111 4.77 -3.10 -12.41
C HIS A 111 4.34 -3.35 -10.97
N TYR A 112 4.37 -2.33 -10.12
CA TYR A 112 3.91 -2.42 -8.74
C TYR A 112 2.42 -2.83 -8.65
N SER A 113 1.54 -2.17 -9.42
CA SER A 113 0.11 -2.51 -9.48
C SER A 113 -0.13 -3.93 -10.01
N LEU A 114 0.64 -4.41 -11.01
CA LEU A 114 0.55 -5.81 -11.44
C LEU A 114 0.93 -6.78 -10.32
N GLY A 115 1.93 -6.44 -9.51
CA GLY A 115 2.32 -7.23 -8.34
C GLY A 115 1.14 -7.41 -7.38
N ILE A 116 0.45 -6.33 -7.04
CA ILE A 116 -0.74 -6.34 -6.17
C ILE A 116 -1.85 -7.19 -6.81
N ILE A 117 -2.21 -6.90 -8.05
CA ILE A 117 -3.31 -7.59 -8.75
C ILE A 117 -3.04 -9.09 -8.86
N TYR A 118 -1.82 -9.50 -9.23
CA TYR A 118 -1.47 -10.91 -9.32
C TYR A 118 -1.41 -11.60 -7.95
N THR A 119 -1.08 -10.88 -6.88
CA THR A 119 -1.16 -11.40 -5.50
C THR A 119 -2.62 -11.73 -5.16
N ASP A 120 -3.56 -10.83 -5.42
CA ASP A 120 -4.99 -11.03 -5.15
C ASP A 120 -5.62 -12.10 -6.06
N MET A 121 -5.06 -12.30 -7.26
CA MET A 121 -5.42 -13.41 -8.15
C MET A 121 -4.74 -14.73 -7.78
N PHE A 122 -3.97 -14.78 -6.69
CA PHE A 122 -3.17 -15.95 -6.27
C PHE A 122 -2.17 -16.45 -7.34
N ASN A 123 -1.78 -15.56 -8.27
CA ASN A 123 -0.75 -15.86 -9.28
C ASN A 123 0.61 -15.37 -8.78
N PHE A 124 1.15 -16.09 -7.79
CA PHE A 124 2.33 -15.65 -7.03
C PHE A 124 3.59 -15.54 -7.89
N GLU A 125 3.77 -16.40 -8.88
CA GLU A 125 4.90 -16.33 -9.81
C GLU A 125 4.92 -14.98 -10.56
N LYS A 126 3.78 -14.55 -11.12
CA LYS A 126 3.68 -13.27 -11.81
C LYS A 126 3.74 -12.09 -10.85
N ALA A 127 3.23 -12.25 -9.63
CA ALA A 127 3.33 -11.21 -8.60
C ALA A 127 4.79 -10.95 -8.23
N ILE A 128 5.57 -12.01 -7.95
CA ILE A 128 7.01 -11.92 -7.66
C ILE A 128 7.73 -11.23 -8.81
N ALA A 129 7.55 -11.69 -10.05
CA ALA A 129 8.20 -11.08 -11.22
C ALA A 129 7.86 -9.58 -11.35
N SER A 130 6.60 -9.21 -11.09
CA SER A 130 6.14 -7.81 -11.19
C SER A 130 6.75 -6.92 -10.11
N TYR A 131 6.74 -7.36 -8.83
CA TYR A 131 7.38 -6.63 -7.74
C TYR A 131 8.89 -6.54 -7.93
N THR A 132 9.55 -7.62 -8.38
CA THR A 132 10.99 -7.61 -8.66
C THR A 132 11.32 -6.57 -9.72
N THR A 133 10.56 -6.53 -10.82
CA THR A 133 10.76 -5.50 -11.86
C THR A 133 10.50 -4.09 -11.32
N ALA A 134 9.49 -3.90 -10.49
CA ALA A 134 9.24 -2.60 -9.83
C ALA A 134 10.45 -2.17 -8.99
N ILE A 135 11.02 -3.08 -8.18
CA ILE A 135 12.21 -2.84 -7.36
C ILE A 135 13.46 -2.56 -8.22
N GLU A 136 13.61 -3.23 -9.37
CA GLU A 136 14.69 -2.94 -10.32
C GLU A 136 14.60 -1.51 -10.90
N ILE A 137 13.39 -0.99 -11.07
CA ILE A 137 13.15 0.37 -11.54
C ILE A 137 13.36 1.39 -10.42
N ASP A 138 12.82 1.12 -9.23
CA ASP A 138 13.00 1.94 -8.03
C ASP A 138 13.28 1.07 -6.81
N ASN A 139 14.57 0.94 -6.49
CA ASN A 139 15.04 0.14 -5.35
C ASN A 139 14.79 0.83 -3.98
N ASN A 140 14.25 2.04 -3.98
CA ASN A 140 13.92 2.76 -2.75
C ASN A 140 12.42 2.70 -2.41
N SER A 141 11.63 1.94 -3.14
CA SER A 141 10.23 1.73 -2.77
C SER A 141 10.11 0.76 -1.59
N SER A 142 9.84 1.32 -0.42
CA SER A 142 9.55 0.55 0.81
C SER A 142 8.32 -0.33 0.64
N GLU A 143 7.31 0.15 -0.07
CA GLU A 143 6.05 -0.57 -0.32
C GLU A 143 6.29 -1.81 -1.20
N ALA A 144 7.09 -1.67 -2.26
CA ALA A 144 7.38 -2.81 -3.14
C ALA A 144 8.18 -3.90 -2.41
N HIS A 145 9.18 -3.50 -1.61
CA HIS A 145 9.92 -4.43 -0.76
C HIS A 145 9.03 -5.09 0.28
N ASN A 146 8.17 -4.34 0.99
CA ASN A 146 7.27 -4.89 1.99
C ASN A 146 6.27 -5.89 1.38
N ASN A 147 5.67 -5.56 0.24
CA ASN A 147 4.70 -6.44 -0.40
C ASN A 147 5.36 -7.73 -0.93
N LEU A 148 6.57 -7.63 -1.49
CA LEU A 148 7.32 -8.81 -1.91
C LEU A 148 7.73 -9.67 -0.70
N ALA A 149 8.12 -9.05 0.43
CA ALA A 149 8.41 -9.76 1.66
C ALA A 149 7.18 -10.51 2.20
N ASN A 150 6.01 -9.86 2.23
CA ASN A 150 4.76 -10.49 2.65
C ASN A 150 4.40 -11.68 1.76
N LEU A 151 4.59 -11.54 0.44
CA LEU A 151 4.36 -12.62 -0.51
C LEU A 151 5.30 -13.80 -0.26
N PHE A 152 6.61 -13.55 -0.11
CA PHE A 152 7.58 -14.60 0.22
C PHE A 152 7.27 -15.25 1.58
N ASN A 153 6.88 -14.48 2.59
CA ASN A 153 6.48 -15.02 3.90
C ASN A 153 5.24 -15.93 3.79
N SER A 154 4.28 -15.59 2.94
CA SER A 154 3.11 -16.44 2.71
C SER A 154 3.45 -17.79 2.06
N MET A 155 4.57 -17.83 1.34
CA MET A 155 5.10 -19.01 0.65
C MET A 155 6.19 -19.74 1.46
N ASP A 156 6.42 -19.37 2.71
CA ASP A 156 7.50 -19.88 3.57
C ASP A 156 8.91 -19.75 2.95
N ASN A 157 9.08 -18.70 2.12
CA ASN A 157 10.35 -18.42 1.47
C ASN A 157 11.21 -17.47 2.35
N HIS A 158 12.47 -17.87 2.59
CA HIS A 158 13.41 -17.13 3.43
C HIS A 158 13.85 -15.77 2.84
N GLU A 159 13.64 -15.51 1.56
CA GLU A 159 13.89 -14.21 0.94
C GLU A 159 13.05 -13.08 1.57
N ALA A 160 11.93 -13.44 2.25
CA ALA A 160 11.13 -12.49 3.01
C ALA A 160 11.97 -11.65 3.98
N GLU A 161 12.92 -12.28 4.68
CA GLU A 161 13.78 -11.61 5.67
C GLU A 161 14.60 -10.47 5.04
N TYR A 162 15.19 -10.69 3.87
CA TYR A 162 15.96 -9.66 3.15
C TYR A 162 15.10 -8.45 2.83
N HIS A 163 13.92 -8.68 2.26
CA HIS A 163 13.04 -7.59 1.84
C HIS A 163 12.42 -6.84 3.03
N TYR A 164 12.07 -7.52 4.13
CA TYR A 164 11.65 -6.83 5.36
C TYR A 164 12.76 -5.94 5.93
N LYS A 165 14.00 -6.43 6.00
CA LYS A 165 15.15 -5.62 6.45
C LYS A 165 15.34 -4.40 5.57
N LYS A 166 15.22 -4.57 4.25
CA LYS A 166 15.31 -3.46 3.30
C LYS A 166 14.20 -2.43 3.51
N THR A 167 12.98 -2.87 3.78
CA THR A 167 11.89 -1.96 4.13
C THR A 167 12.21 -1.14 5.38
N ILE A 168 12.73 -1.77 6.43
CA ILE A 168 13.11 -1.07 7.68
C ILE A 168 14.23 -0.04 7.43
N GLU A 169 15.20 -0.36 6.58
CA GLU A 169 16.25 0.60 6.21
C GLU A 169 15.68 1.85 5.52
N LEU A 170 14.68 1.67 4.65
CA LEU A 170 14.07 2.75 3.89
C LEU A 170 13.13 3.61 4.74
N VAL A 171 12.38 3.01 5.66
CA VAL A 171 11.39 3.70 6.52
C VAL A 171 11.59 3.33 7.99
N PRO A 172 12.72 3.75 8.61
CA PRO A 172 13.11 3.31 9.94
C PRO A 172 12.18 3.73 11.08
N SER A 173 11.38 4.77 10.88
CA SER A 173 10.43 5.30 11.88
C SER A 173 9.05 4.64 11.84
N GLU A 174 8.77 3.80 10.84
CA GLU A 174 7.46 3.18 10.71
C GLU A 174 7.33 1.88 11.53
N ILE A 175 6.15 1.69 12.12
CA ILE A 175 5.85 0.55 12.99
C ILE A 175 5.69 -0.76 12.21
N TYR A 176 4.95 -0.73 11.10
CA TYR A 176 4.55 -1.94 10.39
C TYR A 176 5.69 -2.78 9.81
N PRO A 177 6.75 -2.21 9.23
CA PRO A 177 7.87 -3.02 8.73
C PRO A 177 8.57 -3.84 9.82
N ARG A 178 8.77 -3.24 11.02
CA ARG A 178 9.35 -3.96 12.17
C ARG A 178 8.40 -5.00 12.75
N LEU A 179 7.11 -4.68 12.80
CA LEU A 179 6.10 -5.62 13.25
C LEU A 179 5.99 -6.82 12.29
N ASN A 180 6.06 -6.58 10.98
CA ASN A 180 6.00 -7.64 9.97
C ASN A 180 7.20 -8.60 10.09
N ILE A 181 8.42 -8.08 10.22
CA ILE A 181 9.60 -8.94 10.39
C ILE A 181 9.58 -9.67 11.73
N ALA A 182 9.10 -9.04 12.80
CA ALA A 182 8.92 -9.72 14.09
C ALA A 182 7.94 -10.89 13.98
N ASN A 183 6.81 -10.69 13.31
CA ASN A 183 5.83 -11.75 13.06
C ASN A 183 6.37 -12.85 12.14
N TYR A 184 7.20 -12.48 11.15
CA TYR A 184 7.93 -13.45 10.34
C TYR A 184 8.86 -14.33 11.22
N PHE A 185 9.60 -13.73 12.15
CA PHE A 185 10.44 -14.47 13.07
C PHE A 185 9.64 -15.33 14.06
N ILE A 186 8.51 -14.85 14.57
CA ILE A 186 7.58 -15.65 15.39
C ILE A 186 7.13 -16.90 14.62
N LYS A 187 6.66 -16.73 13.39
CA LYS A 187 6.21 -17.84 12.52
C LYS A 187 7.29 -18.89 12.32
N ASN A 188 8.54 -18.48 12.26
CA ASN A 188 9.70 -19.36 12.06
C ASN A 188 10.35 -19.84 13.36
N GLY A 189 9.73 -19.59 14.55
CA GLY A 189 10.25 -20.02 15.85
C GLY A 189 11.52 -19.28 16.32
N LYS A 190 11.86 -18.16 15.66
CA LYS A 190 13.03 -17.31 15.99
C LYS A 190 12.61 -16.22 16.95
N PHE A 191 12.32 -16.61 18.21
CA PHE A 191 11.71 -15.71 19.18
C PHE A 191 12.66 -14.63 19.69
N ASP A 192 13.95 -14.90 19.77
CA ASP A 192 14.95 -13.91 20.18
C ASP A 192 15.09 -12.77 19.16
N GLU A 193 15.09 -13.11 17.86
CA GLU A 193 15.11 -12.12 16.79
C GLU A 193 13.81 -11.30 16.75
N SER A 194 12.66 -11.94 17.00
CA SER A 194 11.39 -11.23 17.14
C SER A 194 11.42 -10.25 18.30
N MET A 195 11.89 -10.69 19.47
CA MET A 195 12.01 -9.87 20.68
C MET A 195 12.82 -8.60 20.43
N LYS A 196 13.92 -8.71 19.68
CA LYS A 196 14.76 -7.56 19.34
C LYS A 196 13.97 -6.49 18.59
N HIS A 197 13.28 -6.86 17.51
CA HIS A 197 12.51 -5.89 16.70
C HIS A 197 11.32 -5.31 17.46
N LEU A 198 10.66 -6.10 18.30
CA LEU A 198 9.53 -5.61 19.11
C LEU A 198 9.99 -4.65 20.21
N ASN A 199 11.14 -4.92 20.85
CA ASN A 199 11.71 -4.00 21.84
C ASN A 199 12.17 -2.69 21.19
N GLU A 200 12.75 -2.73 19.98
CA GLU A 200 13.06 -1.50 19.22
C GLU A 200 11.80 -0.64 19.01
N LEU A 201 10.63 -1.23 18.75
CA LEU A 201 9.37 -0.49 18.65
C LEU A 201 8.96 0.16 19.98
N ILE A 202 9.10 -0.57 21.08
CA ILE A 202 8.81 -0.03 22.42
C ILE A 202 9.76 1.12 22.76
N ASP A 203 11.06 0.96 22.49
CA ASP A 203 12.08 2.00 22.74
C ASP A 203 11.84 3.27 21.90
N MET A 204 11.21 3.13 20.74
CA MET A 204 10.77 4.25 19.88
C MET A 204 9.45 4.88 20.37
N GLY A 205 8.79 4.33 21.39
CA GLY A 205 7.46 4.78 21.84
C GLY A 205 6.32 4.37 20.90
N LEU A 206 6.55 3.42 20.00
CA LEU A 206 5.57 2.94 19.04
C LEU A 206 4.79 1.75 19.61
N GLU A 207 4.02 2.04 20.63
CA GLU A 207 3.19 1.07 21.33
C GLU A 207 1.82 0.94 20.66
N SER A 208 1.44 -0.30 20.32
CA SER A 208 0.10 -0.61 19.79
C SER A 208 -0.39 -1.96 20.32
N LYS A 209 -1.70 -2.22 20.16
CA LYS A 209 -2.27 -3.52 20.52
C LYS A 209 -1.59 -4.68 19.79
N GLU A 210 -1.20 -4.49 18.54
CA GLU A 210 -0.52 -5.50 17.72
C GLU A 210 0.90 -5.76 18.23
N VAL A 211 1.65 -4.72 18.61
CA VAL A 211 3.00 -4.85 19.18
C VAL A 211 2.96 -5.62 20.49
N PHE A 212 2.05 -5.26 21.41
CA PHE A 212 1.91 -5.99 22.67
C PHE A 212 1.43 -7.42 22.46
N ASN A 213 0.52 -7.68 21.54
CA ASN A 213 0.12 -9.04 21.19
C ASN A 213 1.31 -9.86 20.66
N SER A 214 2.10 -9.31 19.75
CA SER A 214 3.28 -10.00 19.20
C SER A 214 4.35 -10.23 20.25
N LEU A 215 4.57 -9.29 21.19
CA LEU A 215 5.42 -9.51 22.38
C LEU A 215 4.89 -10.66 23.24
N GLY A 216 3.58 -10.71 23.48
CA GLY A 216 2.95 -11.79 24.20
C GLY A 216 3.19 -13.16 23.56
N VAL A 217 3.02 -13.25 22.23
CA VAL A 217 3.31 -14.49 21.48
C VAL A 217 4.79 -14.86 21.54
N THR A 218 5.68 -13.87 21.45
CA THR A 218 7.13 -14.07 21.56
C THR A 218 7.51 -14.61 22.93
N TYR A 219 7.02 -14.00 24.03
CA TYR A 219 7.25 -14.50 25.39
C TYR A 219 6.70 -15.91 25.61
N LYS A 220 5.51 -16.19 25.06
CA LYS A 220 4.93 -17.55 25.10
C LYS A 220 5.83 -18.56 24.38
N GLY A 221 6.39 -18.19 23.22
CA GLY A 221 7.34 -19.02 22.48
C GLY A 221 8.66 -19.27 23.25
N LEU A 222 9.04 -18.35 24.13
CA LEU A 222 10.18 -18.47 25.04
C LEU A 222 9.80 -19.15 26.39
N GLU A 223 8.60 -19.69 26.48
CA GLU A 223 8.04 -20.35 27.69
C GLU A 223 7.87 -19.40 28.88
N ASP A 224 7.96 -18.09 28.70
CA ASP A 224 7.71 -17.08 29.74
C ASP A 224 6.22 -16.69 29.78
N ASN A 225 5.40 -17.58 30.28
CA ASN A 225 3.95 -17.41 30.38
C ASN A 225 3.54 -16.21 31.23
N LYS A 226 4.35 -15.82 32.21
CA LYS A 226 4.07 -14.67 33.07
C LYS A 226 4.13 -13.36 32.28
N ASN A 227 5.20 -13.14 31.56
CA ASN A 227 5.35 -11.95 30.71
C ASN A 227 4.41 -12.00 29.50
N ALA A 228 4.15 -13.17 28.93
CA ALA A 228 3.16 -13.34 27.86
C ALA A 228 1.77 -12.84 28.29
N LYS A 229 1.26 -13.29 29.47
CA LYS A 229 -0.03 -12.81 30.02
C LYS A 229 -0.04 -11.31 30.23
N ASN A 230 1.06 -10.73 30.73
CA ASN A 230 1.17 -9.30 30.94
C ASN A 230 1.05 -8.52 29.61
N MET A 231 1.72 -8.99 28.53
CA MET A 231 1.67 -8.33 27.25
C MET A 231 0.29 -8.44 26.58
N PHE A 232 -0.37 -9.61 26.64
CA PHE A 232 -1.74 -9.74 26.14
C PHE A 232 -2.72 -8.84 26.88
N ASN A 233 -2.58 -8.69 28.21
CA ASN A 233 -3.40 -7.75 28.98
C ASN A 233 -3.14 -6.30 28.58
N LYS A 234 -1.89 -5.90 28.30
CA LYS A 234 -1.59 -4.57 27.76
C LYS A 234 -2.24 -4.35 26.40
N SER A 235 -2.20 -5.35 25.52
CA SER A 235 -2.89 -5.31 24.22
C SER A 235 -4.40 -5.07 24.37
N LEU A 236 -5.05 -5.81 25.28
CA LEU A 236 -6.47 -5.68 25.61
C LEU A 236 -6.81 -4.39 26.35
N ALA A 237 -5.87 -3.80 27.08
CA ALA A 237 -6.06 -2.49 27.70
C ALA A 237 -6.15 -1.36 26.65
N ILE A 238 -5.48 -1.51 25.50
CA ILE A 238 -5.58 -0.59 24.37
C ILE A 238 -6.88 -0.83 23.59
N ASP A 239 -7.20 -2.09 23.31
CA ASP A 239 -8.40 -2.49 22.59
C ASP A 239 -9.03 -3.74 23.26
N PRO A 240 -10.05 -3.54 24.09
CA PRO A 240 -10.73 -4.66 24.78
C PRO A 240 -11.41 -5.66 23.82
N GLU A 241 -11.69 -5.26 22.58
CA GLU A 241 -12.33 -6.11 21.58
C GLU A 241 -11.32 -6.83 20.66
N PHE A 242 -10.01 -6.72 20.93
CA PHE A 242 -8.98 -7.34 20.10
C PHE A 242 -8.95 -8.88 20.31
N LEU A 243 -9.80 -9.57 19.58
CA LEU A 243 -10.04 -11.02 19.68
C LEU A 243 -8.77 -11.87 19.62
N LEU A 244 -7.74 -11.42 18.88
CA LEU A 244 -6.50 -12.18 18.74
C LEU A 244 -5.73 -12.24 20.08
N ALA A 245 -5.62 -11.11 20.80
CA ALA A 245 -4.98 -11.06 22.10
C ALA A 245 -5.78 -11.86 23.15
N GLN A 246 -7.13 -11.80 23.11
CA GLN A 246 -7.98 -12.59 24.00
C GLN A 246 -7.75 -14.09 23.79
N LYS A 247 -7.79 -14.58 22.55
CA LYS A 247 -7.52 -15.99 22.22
C LYS A 247 -6.12 -16.44 22.67
N ASN A 248 -5.13 -15.57 22.49
CA ASN A 248 -3.77 -15.87 22.90
C ASN A 248 -3.66 -15.94 24.43
N LEU A 249 -4.32 -15.03 25.16
CA LEU A 249 -4.36 -15.04 26.63
C LEU A 249 -5.03 -16.31 27.17
N ASP A 250 -6.19 -16.68 26.62
CA ASP A 250 -6.95 -17.88 27.00
C ASP A 250 -6.16 -19.19 26.73
N SER A 251 -5.18 -19.14 25.82
CA SER A 251 -4.33 -20.29 25.47
C SER A 251 -3.15 -20.50 26.42
N ILE A 252 -2.99 -19.64 27.46
CA ILE A 252 -1.98 -19.77 28.48
C ILE A 252 -2.69 -20.26 29.77
N GLU A 253 -2.77 -21.53 29.94
CA GLU A 253 -3.24 -22.17 31.17
C GLU A 253 -2.17 -22.19 32.30
#